data_f0bf608604238c3be9c7b9d4c9dc5042
#
_entry.id   f0bf608604238c3be9c7b9d4c9dc5042
#
_cell.length_a   1.000
_cell.length_b   1.000
_cell.length_c   1.000
_cell.angle_alpha   90.00
_cell.angle_beta   90.00
_cell.angle_gamma   90.00
#
_symmetry.space_group_name_H-M   'P 1'
#
loop_
_entity.id
_entity.type
_entity.pdbx_description
1 polymer ?
#
loop_
_entity_poly.entity_id
_entity_poly.type
_entity_poly.pdbx_seq_one_letter_code
_entity_poly.pdbx_strand_id
1 'polypeptide(L)'
;MISLKKMFNMDLEYNKGILFVRLNGCLTKKGSFKLNNYLVPVILKHKIKYLVYNLFELDDIDEAGVDALLNTKCAIRANKGKIFMCEVPKIISKNIRKLRIKETANEITALNLIQV
;
A
#
# COMPACT_ATOMS: atom_id res chain seq x y z
N MET A 1 28.08 12.99 11.47
CA MET A 1 26.67 12.66 11.82
C MET A 1 26.22 11.46 11.00
N ILE A 2 25.71 10.47 11.66
CA ILE A 2 25.19 9.28 10.97
C ILE A 2 23.70 9.50 10.68
N SER A 3 23.36 9.49 9.40
CA SER A 3 21.96 9.56 9.00
C SER A 3 21.38 8.15 9.04
N LEU A 4 20.43 7.92 9.93
CA LEU A 4 19.76 6.62 10.02
C LEU A 4 18.49 6.66 9.17
N LYS A 5 18.44 5.81 8.17
CA LYS A 5 17.19 5.61 7.41
C LYS A 5 16.18 4.92 8.31
N LYS A 6 14.94 5.39 8.31
CA LYS A 6 13.86 4.74 9.02
C LYS A 6 13.67 3.32 8.50
N MET A 7 13.60 2.38 9.41
CA MET A 7 13.25 1.01 9.04
C MET A 7 11.83 0.97 8.53
N PHE A 8 11.60 0.13 7.53
CA PHE A 8 10.27 -0.08 6.99
C PHE A 8 9.39 -0.81 8.02
N ASN A 9 8.18 -0.33 8.17
CA ASN A 9 7.17 -1.01 8.98
C ASN A 9 5.83 -1.01 8.26
N MET A 10 5.08 -2.08 8.46
CA MET A 10 3.77 -2.25 7.84
C MET A 10 2.75 -2.60 8.93
N ASP A 11 1.74 -1.76 9.05
CA ASP A 11 0.65 -1.96 9.99
C ASP A 11 -0.61 -2.35 9.23
N LEU A 12 -1.24 -3.45 9.63
CA LEU A 12 -2.42 -3.98 8.98
C LEU A 12 -3.63 -3.90 9.90
N GLU A 13 -4.73 -3.42 9.35
CA GLU A 13 -6.02 -3.43 10.07
C GLU A 13 -7.10 -3.93 9.11
N TYR A 14 -7.73 -5.06 9.45
CA TYR A 14 -8.83 -5.58 8.65
C TYR A 14 -10.14 -5.28 9.34
N ASN A 15 -10.99 -4.50 8.68
CA ASN A 15 -12.24 -4.05 9.29
C ASN A 15 -13.35 -4.00 8.23
N LYS A 16 -14.43 -4.71 8.51
CA LYS A 16 -15.63 -4.73 7.63
C LYS A 16 -15.34 -5.01 6.17
N GLY A 17 -14.45 -5.96 5.92
CA GLY A 17 -14.08 -6.37 4.56
C GLY A 17 -13.04 -5.51 3.89
N ILE A 18 -12.49 -4.52 4.58
CA ILE A 18 -11.47 -3.62 4.03
C ILE A 18 -10.16 -3.83 4.77
N LEU A 19 -9.08 -4.06 4.03
CA LEU A 19 -7.74 -4.16 4.59
C LEU A 19 -7.07 -2.79 4.49
N PHE A 20 -6.82 -2.17 5.64
CA PHE A 20 -6.05 -0.94 5.71
C PHE A 20 -4.59 -1.30 5.91
N VAL A 21 -3.73 -0.81 5.03
CA VAL A 21 -2.29 -1.06 5.08
C VAL A 21 -1.57 0.27 5.25
N ARG A 22 -1.03 0.51 6.43
CA ARG A 22 -0.30 1.73 6.75
C ARG A 22 1.19 1.43 6.70
N LEU A 23 1.87 2.10 5.78
CA LEU A 23 3.31 1.91 5.58
C LEU A 23 4.07 3.08 6.18
N ASN A 24 5.20 2.80 6.83
CA ASN A 24 6.08 3.87 7.29
C ASN A 24 7.54 3.49 7.07
N GLY A 25 8.38 4.52 7.01
CA GLY A 25 9.80 4.37 6.74
C GLY A 25 10.13 4.32 5.27
N CYS A 26 11.07 3.48 4.89
CA CYS A 26 11.57 3.39 3.52
C CYS A 26 11.16 2.06 2.90
N LEU A 27 10.32 2.11 1.88
CA LEU A 27 9.91 0.90 1.15
C LEU A 27 10.92 0.61 0.06
N THR A 28 11.96 -0.07 0.44
CA THR A 28 13.04 -0.50 -0.45
C THR A 28 12.99 -2.01 -0.63
N LYS A 29 14.05 -2.59 -1.20
CA LYS A 29 14.13 -4.02 -1.47
C LYS A 29 13.75 -4.90 -0.27
N LYS A 30 14.22 -4.55 0.93
CA LYS A 30 13.91 -5.29 2.16
C LYS A 30 12.42 -5.25 2.52
N GLY A 31 11.82 -4.05 2.46
CA GLY A 31 10.39 -3.89 2.74
C GLY A 31 9.53 -4.55 1.68
N SER A 32 9.99 -4.50 0.43
CA SER A 32 9.30 -5.13 -0.70
C SER A 32 9.15 -6.63 -0.51
N PHE A 33 10.14 -7.27 0.12
CA PHE A 33 10.07 -8.68 0.45
C PHE A 33 8.84 -8.99 1.32
N LYS A 34 8.55 -8.13 2.31
CA LYS A 34 7.38 -8.29 3.17
C LYS A 34 6.07 -8.19 2.40
N LEU A 35 5.97 -7.24 1.48
CA LEU A 35 4.78 -7.13 0.66
C LEU A 35 4.59 -8.35 -0.22
N ASN A 36 5.66 -8.76 -0.92
CA ASN A 36 5.58 -9.85 -1.89
C ASN A 36 5.37 -11.21 -1.23
N ASN A 37 5.98 -11.44 -0.07
CA ASN A 37 5.99 -12.77 0.54
C ASN A 37 5.05 -12.93 1.72
N TYR A 38 4.47 -11.83 2.21
CA TYR A 38 3.48 -11.89 3.28
C TYR A 38 2.14 -11.30 2.84
N LEU A 39 2.13 -10.04 2.41
CA LEU A 39 0.87 -9.36 2.10
C LEU A 39 0.16 -9.95 0.88
N VAL A 40 0.88 -10.17 -0.21
CA VAL A 40 0.30 -10.75 -1.44
C VAL A 40 -0.34 -12.11 -1.16
N PRO A 41 0.36 -13.05 -0.49
CA PRO A 41 -0.26 -14.34 -0.14
C PRO A 41 -1.50 -14.19 0.75
N VAL A 42 -1.49 -13.27 1.71
CA VAL A 42 -2.65 -13.01 2.58
C VAL A 42 -3.84 -12.54 1.75
N ILE A 43 -3.62 -11.60 0.84
CA ILE A 43 -4.66 -11.08 -0.04
C ILE A 43 -5.30 -12.21 -0.84
N LEU A 44 -4.48 -13.06 -1.44
CA LEU A 44 -4.97 -14.15 -2.29
C LEU A 44 -5.66 -15.25 -1.47
N LYS A 45 -5.06 -15.64 -0.36
CA LYS A 45 -5.59 -16.71 0.50
C LYS A 45 -6.97 -16.36 1.06
N HIS A 46 -7.12 -15.14 1.53
CA HIS A 46 -8.37 -14.69 2.17
C HIS A 46 -9.31 -13.98 1.19
N LYS A 47 -8.98 -13.95 -0.09
CA LYS A 47 -9.78 -13.33 -1.15
C LYS A 47 -10.18 -11.90 -0.80
N ILE A 48 -9.23 -11.13 -0.29
CA ILE A 48 -9.46 -9.74 0.09
C ILE A 48 -9.76 -8.92 -1.16
N LYS A 49 -10.87 -8.18 -1.15
CA LYS A 49 -11.34 -7.39 -2.29
C LYS A 49 -11.06 -5.90 -2.17
N TYR A 50 -10.91 -5.39 -0.96
CA TYR A 50 -10.73 -3.95 -0.77
C TYR A 50 -9.49 -3.70 0.06
N LEU A 51 -8.58 -2.91 -0.50
CA LEU A 51 -7.34 -2.54 0.18
C LEU A 51 -7.15 -1.03 0.09
N VAL A 52 -6.84 -0.40 1.22
CA VAL A 52 -6.53 1.01 1.29
C VAL A 52 -5.12 1.16 1.86
N TYR A 53 -4.18 1.64 1.04
CA TYR A 53 -2.86 2.02 1.49
C TYR A 53 -2.90 3.42 2.07
N ASN A 54 -2.34 3.60 3.26
CA ASN A 54 -2.06 4.92 3.80
C ASN A 54 -0.55 5.12 3.77
N LEU A 55 -0.10 6.11 3.01
CA LEU A 55 1.32 6.35 2.78
C LEU A 55 1.85 7.59 3.50
N PHE A 56 1.07 8.12 4.45
CA PHE A 56 1.43 9.36 5.13
C PHE A 56 2.83 9.32 5.74
N GLU A 57 3.22 8.20 6.33
CA GLU A 57 4.50 8.06 6.99
C GLU A 57 5.57 7.37 6.14
N LEU A 58 5.31 7.21 4.84
CA LEU A 58 6.30 6.65 3.93
C LEU A 58 7.28 7.75 3.50
N ASP A 59 8.55 7.57 3.84
CA ASP A 59 9.59 8.59 3.60
C ASP A 59 10.27 8.42 2.25
N ASP A 60 10.36 7.19 1.75
CA ASP A 60 11.08 6.89 0.52
C ASP A 60 10.58 5.59 -0.09
N ILE A 61 10.75 5.45 -1.39
CA ILE A 61 10.40 4.24 -2.13
C ILE A 61 11.35 4.07 -3.31
N ASP A 62 11.84 2.85 -3.54
CA ASP A 62 12.64 2.55 -4.71
C ASP A 62 11.84 1.73 -5.74
N GLU A 63 12.47 1.31 -6.83
CA GLU A 63 11.81 0.52 -7.87
C GLU A 63 11.25 -0.79 -7.34
N ALA A 64 11.98 -1.47 -6.45
CA ALA A 64 11.50 -2.71 -5.86
C ALA A 64 10.22 -2.46 -5.03
N GLY A 65 10.16 -1.32 -4.33
CA GLY A 65 8.98 -0.91 -3.59
C GLY A 65 7.79 -0.65 -4.49
N VAL A 66 8.01 0.05 -5.60
CA VAL A 66 6.95 0.32 -6.58
C VAL A 66 6.44 -1.00 -7.17
N ASP A 67 7.33 -1.92 -7.51
CA ASP A 67 6.95 -3.22 -8.03
C ASP A 67 6.14 -4.04 -7.02
N ALA A 68 6.50 -3.96 -5.75
CA ALA A 68 5.76 -4.65 -4.69
C ALA A 68 4.33 -4.08 -4.56
N LEU A 69 4.17 -2.76 -4.64
CA LEU A 69 2.84 -2.16 -4.65
C LEU A 69 2.03 -2.63 -5.86
N LEU A 70 2.68 -2.74 -7.01
CA LEU A 70 2.02 -3.27 -8.21
C LEU A 70 1.55 -4.71 -7.99
N ASN A 71 2.38 -5.53 -7.36
CA ASN A 71 2.03 -6.93 -7.08
C ASN A 71 0.80 -7.03 -6.18
N THR A 72 0.68 -6.15 -5.18
CA THR A 72 -0.52 -6.13 -4.34
C THR A 72 -1.74 -5.66 -5.12
N LYS A 73 -1.58 -4.69 -6.02
CA LYS A 73 -2.66 -4.28 -6.90
C LYS A 73 -3.15 -5.46 -7.76
N CYS A 74 -2.22 -6.21 -8.35
CA CYS A 74 -2.56 -7.37 -9.16
C CYS A 74 -3.30 -8.44 -8.34
N ALA A 75 -2.89 -8.67 -7.08
CA ALA A 75 -3.56 -9.63 -6.20
C ALA A 75 -5.00 -9.21 -5.90
N ILE A 76 -5.22 -7.94 -5.59
CA ILE A 76 -6.56 -7.40 -5.34
C ILE A 76 -7.42 -7.53 -6.60
N ARG A 77 -6.87 -7.21 -7.76
CA ARG A 77 -7.61 -7.33 -9.04
C ARG A 77 -7.93 -8.78 -9.38
N ALA A 78 -7.04 -9.71 -9.04
CA ALA A 78 -7.31 -11.14 -9.21
C ALA A 78 -8.54 -11.57 -8.40
N ASN A 79 -8.79 -10.92 -7.27
CA ASN A 79 -9.98 -11.16 -6.45
C ASN A 79 -11.19 -10.33 -6.92
N LYS A 80 -11.07 -9.62 -8.04
CA LYS A 80 -12.10 -8.70 -8.57
C LYS A 80 -12.40 -7.56 -7.60
N GLY A 81 -11.38 -7.10 -6.91
CA GLY A 81 -11.49 -6.05 -5.92
C GLY A 81 -11.01 -4.69 -6.41
N LYS A 82 -10.92 -3.75 -5.46
CA LYS A 82 -10.47 -2.38 -5.71
C LYS A 82 -9.42 -1.98 -4.69
N ILE A 83 -8.45 -1.20 -5.15
CA ILE A 83 -7.34 -0.72 -4.32
C ILE A 83 -7.29 0.80 -4.38
N PHE A 84 -6.98 1.41 -3.24
CA PHE A 84 -6.87 2.86 -3.10
C PHE A 84 -5.59 3.22 -2.37
N MET A 85 -5.10 4.42 -2.62
CA MET A 85 -4.02 5.03 -1.85
C MET A 85 -4.51 6.34 -1.27
N CYS A 86 -4.14 6.64 -0.03
CA CYS A 86 -4.47 7.92 0.57
C CYS A 86 -3.25 8.54 1.25
N GLU A 87 -3.32 9.84 1.46
CA GLU A 87 -2.29 10.63 2.13
C GLU A 87 -0.90 10.43 1.49
N VAL A 88 -0.86 10.43 0.16
CA VAL A 88 0.37 10.21 -0.60
C VAL A 88 1.29 11.41 -0.47
N PRO A 89 2.51 11.24 0.09
CA PRO A 89 3.45 12.35 0.19
C PRO A 89 3.92 12.80 -1.20
N LYS A 90 4.11 14.11 -1.35
CA LYS A 90 4.58 14.67 -2.63
C LYS A 90 5.89 14.07 -3.09
N ILE A 91 6.78 13.76 -2.15
CA ILE A 91 8.11 13.26 -2.48
C ILE A 91 8.07 11.91 -3.19
N ILE A 92 7.07 11.09 -2.94
CA ILE A 92 6.95 9.79 -3.60
C ILE A 92 5.86 9.72 -4.67
N SER A 93 5.05 10.75 -4.80
CA SER A 93 3.93 10.79 -5.73
C SER A 93 4.35 10.48 -7.18
N LYS A 94 5.47 11.02 -7.62
CA LYS A 94 6.03 10.76 -8.95
C LYS A 94 6.28 9.28 -9.20
N ASN A 95 6.83 8.60 -8.19
CA ASN A 95 7.29 7.21 -8.32
C ASN A 95 6.13 6.24 -8.46
N ILE A 96 4.98 6.56 -7.85
CA ILE A 96 3.85 5.65 -7.83
C ILE A 96 2.76 5.99 -8.83
N ARG A 97 2.88 7.12 -9.53
CA ARG A 97 1.87 7.57 -10.50
C ARG A 97 1.59 6.52 -11.59
N LYS A 98 2.62 5.85 -12.03
CA LYS A 98 2.50 4.82 -13.07
C LYS A 98 1.67 3.61 -12.66
N LEU A 99 1.46 3.42 -11.35
CA LEU A 99 0.66 2.32 -10.83
C LEU A 99 -0.83 2.49 -11.13
N ARG A 100 -1.27 3.72 -11.37
CA ARG A 100 -2.67 4.05 -11.65
C ARG A 100 -3.62 3.53 -10.56
N ILE A 101 -3.18 3.65 -9.32
CA ILE A 101 -4.03 3.34 -8.17
C ILE A 101 -4.76 4.61 -7.81
N LYS A 102 -6.06 4.52 -7.58
CA LYS A 102 -6.87 5.69 -7.24
C LYS A 102 -6.41 6.29 -5.93
N GLU A 103 -6.12 7.60 -5.94
CA GLU A 103 -5.71 8.33 -4.75
C GLU A 103 -6.90 9.04 -4.13
N THR A 104 -6.96 9.03 -2.81
CA THR A 104 -7.96 9.77 -2.04
C THR A 104 -7.24 10.61 -0.99
N ALA A 105 -7.95 11.60 -0.43
CA ALA A 105 -7.34 12.51 0.55
C ALA A 105 -6.96 11.78 1.83
N ASN A 106 -7.82 10.87 2.30
CA ASN A 106 -7.62 10.15 3.56
C ASN A 106 -8.39 8.83 3.55
N GLU A 107 -8.26 8.07 4.64
CA GLU A 107 -8.91 6.76 4.76
C GLU A 107 -10.43 6.87 4.76
N ILE A 108 -10.98 7.92 5.35
CA ILE A 108 -12.44 8.11 5.41
C ILE A 108 -13.00 8.31 4.00
N THR A 109 -12.33 9.10 3.18
CA THR A 109 -12.75 9.30 1.79
C THR A 109 -12.71 7.99 1.01
N ALA A 110 -11.67 7.20 1.19
CA ALA A 110 -11.56 5.89 0.55
C ALA A 110 -12.71 4.97 1.03
N LEU A 111 -12.97 4.95 2.33
CA LEU A 111 -14.05 4.15 2.90
C LEU A 111 -15.39 4.50 2.29
N ASN A 112 -15.68 5.80 2.12
CA ASN A 112 -16.93 6.26 1.53
C ASN A 112 -17.11 5.79 0.08
N LEU A 113 -16.01 5.70 -0.67
CA LEU A 113 -16.05 5.18 -2.05
C LEU A 113 -16.32 3.69 -2.10
N ILE A 114 -15.89 2.95 -1.09
CA ILE A 114 -16.06 1.50 -1.03
C ILE A 114 -17.46 1.10 -0.58
N GLN A 115 -18.07 1.88 0.30
CA GLN A 115 -19.37 1.59 0.90
C GLN A 115 -20.57 1.97 0.03
N VAL A 116 -20.40 1.98 -1.23
CA VAL A 116 -21.51 2.29 -2.15
C VAL A 116 -22.53 1.16 -2.25
#